data_0c54f5c7b24d85fbd0dc941cb301a313
#
_entry.id   0c54f5c7b24d85fbd0dc941cb301a313
#
_cell.length_a   1.000
_cell.length_b   1.000
_cell.length_c   1.000
_cell.angle_alpha   90.00
_cell.angle_beta   90.00
_cell.angle_gamma   90.00
#
_symmetry.space_group_name_H-M   'P 1'
#
loop_
_entity.id
_entity.type
_entity.pdbx_description
1 polymer ?
#
loop_
_entity_poly.entity_id
_entity_poly.type
_entity_poly.pdbx_seq_one_letter_code
_entity_poly.pdbx_strand_id
1 'polypeptide(L)'
;DYSSWRLEDSMTSKIVVNNIGSDTGINTVTFDSNVQRGSSNLHSTGLNVNNTFVHSTGIALGAGSTIGAVTGVTTYYGDGSQLSGITVDTTKIETGNTKIETIDTGSDGHLKFTTEGTARSRIDVNGHFTPEADNTYDLGTSSLRWRDIYTGDLNLSNEGRTNDVDGTWGNYTIQEGESDLFLINNRTGKKYKFLLQEVK
;
A
#
# COMPACT_ATOMS: atom_id res chain seq x y z
N ASP A 1 64.28 25.27 16.69
CA ASP A 1 64.28 24.17 17.67
C ASP A 1 62.91 24.08 18.34
N TYR A 2 62.05 23.25 17.78
CA TYR A 2 60.75 23.06 18.37
C TYR A 2 60.87 22.00 19.46
N SER A 3 61.02 22.48 20.69
CA SER A 3 60.89 21.59 21.85
C SER A 3 59.51 20.96 21.93
N SER A 4 59.46 19.64 21.80
CA SER A 4 58.26 18.86 22.08
C SER A 4 57.92 18.99 23.57
N TRP A 5 56.86 19.68 23.92
CA TRP A 5 56.33 19.70 25.25
C TRP A 5 55.67 18.33 25.53
N ARG A 6 56.39 17.42 26.18
CA ARG A 6 55.78 16.27 26.84
C ARG A 6 55.37 16.70 28.23
N LEU A 7 54.09 16.69 28.48
CA LEU A 7 53.55 16.71 29.83
C LEU A 7 53.40 15.26 30.28
N GLU A 8 54.36 14.80 31.07
CA GLU A 8 54.19 13.51 31.76
C GLU A 8 53.46 13.76 33.09
N ASP A 9 52.48 12.87 33.31
CA ASP A 9 51.77 12.58 34.56
C ASP A 9 50.51 13.37 34.94
N SER A 10 49.46 12.61 35.03
CA SER A 10 48.24 12.67 35.90
C SER A 10 47.60 14.02 36.28
N MET A 11 48.11 15.13 35.76
CA MET A 11 47.47 16.42 35.95
C MET A 11 46.63 16.75 34.71
N THR A 12 45.39 17.14 34.94
CA THR A 12 44.50 17.71 33.91
C THR A 12 45.14 18.98 33.35
N SER A 13 45.94 18.84 32.30
CA SER A 13 46.54 19.98 31.60
C SER A 13 45.50 20.62 30.70
N LYS A 14 45.27 21.91 30.92
CA LYS A 14 44.32 22.67 30.11
C LYS A 14 45.10 23.65 29.24
N ILE A 15 44.99 23.48 27.92
CA ILE A 15 45.45 24.48 26.96
C ILE A 15 44.24 25.32 26.57
N VAL A 16 44.29 26.62 26.83
CA VAL A 16 43.22 27.55 26.43
C VAL A 16 43.73 28.35 25.25
N VAL A 17 43.17 28.08 24.07
CA VAL A 17 43.48 28.80 22.84
C VAL A 17 42.20 29.25 22.16
N ASN A 18 42.25 30.41 21.52
CA ASN A 18 41.07 30.91 20.79
C ASN A 18 40.93 30.27 19.40
N ASN A 19 41.99 29.71 18.86
CA ASN A 19 42.00 29.08 17.57
C ASN A 19 43.11 28.03 17.48
N ILE A 20 42.81 26.88 16.88
CA ILE A 20 43.77 25.85 16.51
C ILE A 20 43.71 25.76 14.99
N GLY A 21 44.73 26.26 14.29
CA GLY A 21 44.83 26.19 12.84
C GLY A 21 45.96 25.25 12.42
N SER A 22 45.92 24.76 11.20
CA SER A 22 47.07 24.08 10.58
C SER A 22 48.11 25.12 10.14
N ASP A 23 49.37 24.81 10.35
CA ASP A 23 50.47 25.61 9.79
C ASP A 23 50.66 25.31 8.30
N THR A 24 51.35 26.20 7.59
CA THR A 24 51.65 26.04 6.16
C THR A 24 52.41 24.73 5.93
N GLY A 25 51.74 23.77 5.26
CA GLY A 25 52.29 22.44 4.98
C GLY A 25 51.75 21.30 5.85
N ILE A 26 50.92 21.59 6.86
CA ILE A 26 50.23 20.60 7.67
C ILE A 26 48.73 20.65 7.32
N ASN A 27 48.25 19.64 6.61
CA ASN A 27 46.85 19.59 6.18
C ASN A 27 45.90 18.99 7.22
N THR A 28 46.45 18.50 8.35
CA THR A 28 45.67 17.74 9.31
C THR A 28 46.08 18.05 10.74
N VAL A 29 45.11 18.32 11.59
CA VAL A 29 45.30 18.33 13.05
C VAL A 29 44.81 16.94 13.54
N THR A 30 45.74 16.18 14.12
CA THR A 30 45.43 14.86 14.65
C THR A 30 45.18 14.94 16.16
N PHE A 31 44.08 14.35 16.59
CA PHE A 31 43.79 14.15 18.00
C PHE A 31 43.82 12.65 18.28
N ASP A 32 44.63 12.22 19.22
CA ASP A 32 44.80 10.80 19.56
C ASP A 32 43.65 10.26 20.39
N SER A 33 42.75 11.11 20.83
CA SER A 33 41.56 10.75 21.61
C SER A 33 40.37 11.59 21.17
N ASN A 34 39.26 11.43 21.84
CA ASN A 34 38.03 12.12 21.52
C ASN A 34 38.13 13.63 21.69
N VAL A 35 37.65 14.38 20.72
CA VAL A 35 37.47 15.83 20.84
C VAL A 35 36.08 16.10 21.37
N GLN A 36 35.98 16.68 22.57
CA GLN A 36 34.74 17.05 23.19
C GLN A 36 34.45 18.54 23.04
N ARG A 37 33.27 18.88 22.57
CA ARG A 37 32.74 20.24 22.52
C ARG A 37 31.41 20.32 23.25
N GLY A 38 31.41 20.73 24.51
CA GLY A 38 30.23 20.66 25.35
C GLY A 38 29.72 19.20 25.44
N SER A 39 28.53 18.92 24.99
CA SER A 39 27.98 17.59 24.88
C SER A 39 28.27 16.87 23.56
N SER A 40 29.05 17.49 22.66
CA SER A 40 29.41 16.91 21.37
C SER A 40 30.80 16.35 21.38
N ASN A 41 31.00 15.15 20.90
CA ASN A 41 32.30 14.49 20.80
C ASN A 41 32.60 14.14 19.34
N LEU A 42 33.86 14.40 18.94
CA LEU A 42 34.39 13.88 17.70
C LEU A 42 35.22 12.63 18.02
N HIS A 43 34.76 11.49 17.51
CA HIS A 43 35.38 10.19 17.72
C HIS A 43 36.22 9.77 16.52
N SER A 44 37.17 8.87 16.73
CA SER A 44 37.89 8.21 15.65
C SER A 44 37.00 7.42 14.71
N THR A 45 35.80 6.99 15.17
CA THR A 45 34.81 6.23 14.40
C THR A 45 33.66 7.07 13.88
N GLY A 46 33.63 8.38 14.19
CA GLY A 46 32.52 9.24 13.75
C GLY A 46 32.38 10.50 14.59
N LEU A 47 31.36 11.27 14.27
CA LEU A 47 30.99 12.49 14.96
C LEU A 47 29.76 12.24 15.83
N ASN A 48 29.87 12.55 17.14
CA ASN A 48 28.71 12.57 18.04
C ASN A 48 28.33 14.03 18.34
N VAL A 49 27.14 14.41 18.03
CA VAL A 49 26.56 15.71 18.34
C VAL A 49 25.23 15.47 19.06
N ASN A 50 25.17 15.79 20.35
CA ASN A 50 23.94 15.66 21.15
C ASN A 50 23.23 14.29 20.99
N ASN A 51 23.96 13.19 21.22
CA ASN A 51 23.50 11.82 21.05
C ASN A 51 23.20 11.38 19.60
N THR A 52 23.57 12.18 18.61
CA THR A 52 23.52 11.75 17.22
C THR A 52 24.92 11.33 16.79
N PHE A 53 25.08 10.07 16.38
CA PHE A 53 26.32 9.52 15.90
C PHE A 53 26.29 9.42 14.37
N VAL A 54 27.30 10.00 13.73
CA VAL A 54 27.58 9.80 12.31
C VAL A 54 28.74 8.83 12.20
N HIS A 55 28.46 7.61 11.77
CA HIS A 55 29.45 6.55 11.60
C HIS A 55 29.77 6.32 10.14
N SER A 56 30.86 5.63 9.86
CA SER A 56 31.15 5.12 8.51
C SER A 56 30.08 4.15 7.98
N THR A 57 29.30 3.55 8.88
CA THR A 57 28.21 2.62 8.58
C THR A 57 26.81 3.26 8.63
N GLY A 58 26.71 4.56 8.93
CA GLY A 58 25.42 5.25 8.99
C GLY A 58 25.29 6.27 10.12
N ILE A 59 24.09 6.74 10.35
CA ILE A 59 23.72 7.67 11.42
C ILE A 59 22.89 6.91 12.44
N ALA A 60 23.37 6.82 13.68
CA ALA A 60 22.60 6.31 14.80
C ALA A 60 22.07 7.48 15.64
N LEU A 61 20.77 7.54 15.83
CA LEU A 61 20.10 8.53 16.67
C LEU A 61 19.83 7.96 18.07
N GLY A 62 20.07 8.74 19.11
CA GLY A 62 19.66 8.38 20.46
C GLY A 62 18.13 8.40 20.63
N ALA A 63 17.63 7.74 21.67
CA ALA A 63 16.22 7.73 22.02
C ALA A 63 15.66 9.17 22.17
N GLY A 64 14.52 9.44 21.56
CA GLY A 64 13.87 10.75 21.55
C GLY A 64 14.44 11.76 20.55
N SER A 65 15.43 11.36 19.75
CA SER A 65 15.97 12.20 18.67
C SER A 65 15.04 12.17 17.46
N THR A 66 14.94 13.30 16.77
CA THR A 66 14.20 13.42 15.51
C THR A 66 15.16 13.80 14.39
N ILE A 67 14.99 13.18 13.23
CA ILE A 67 15.55 13.68 11.99
C ILE A 67 14.54 14.68 11.44
N GLY A 68 14.95 15.93 11.23
CA GLY A 68 14.12 16.90 10.50
C GLY A 68 13.84 16.42 9.07
N ALA A 69 13.36 17.30 8.21
CA ALA A 69 13.05 16.94 6.83
C ALA A 69 14.29 16.34 6.15
N VAL A 70 14.23 15.04 5.83
CA VAL A 70 15.27 14.36 5.05
C VAL A 70 14.83 14.39 3.60
N THR A 71 15.42 15.29 2.81
CA THR A 71 15.16 15.37 1.37
C THR A 71 16.15 14.47 0.63
N GLY A 72 15.67 13.73 -0.36
CA GLY A 72 16.50 12.88 -1.22
C GLY A 72 16.74 11.45 -0.75
N VAL A 73 16.14 11.02 0.38
CA VAL A 73 16.09 9.60 0.73
C VAL A 73 14.96 8.95 -0.06
N THR A 74 15.31 8.15 -1.04
CA THR A 74 14.33 7.49 -1.93
C THR A 74 13.99 6.07 -1.50
N THR A 75 14.76 5.47 -0.59
CA THR A 75 14.57 4.06 -0.22
C THR A 75 14.89 3.86 1.27
N TYR A 76 13.97 3.19 1.96
CA TYR A 76 14.16 2.67 3.31
C TYR A 76 14.37 1.15 3.22
N TYR A 77 15.50 0.66 3.76
CA TYR A 77 15.80 -0.76 3.86
C TYR A 77 15.54 -1.23 5.30
N GLY A 78 14.49 -2.01 5.50
CA GLY A 78 14.11 -2.54 6.81
C GLY A 78 12.70 -3.15 6.77
N ASP A 79 12.29 -3.84 7.82
CA ASP A 79 10.97 -4.46 7.89
C ASP A 79 9.84 -3.44 8.10
N GLY A 80 10.16 -2.21 8.48
CA GLY A 80 9.18 -1.15 8.70
C GLY A 80 8.27 -1.34 9.91
N SER A 81 8.41 -2.43 10.68
CA SER A 81 7.50 -2.78 11.78
C SER A 81 7.44 -1.74 12.89
N GLN A 82 8.49 -0.95 13.04
CA GLN A 82 8.59 0.12 14.05
C GLN A 82 8.33 1.52 13.48
N LEU A 83 7.98 1.61 12.21
CA LEU A 83 7.66 2.89 11.60
C LEU A 83 6.22 3.27 11.95
N SER A 84 6.05 4.43 12.60
CA SER A 84 4.75 5.01 12.91
C SER A 84 4.61 6.38 12.25
N GLY A 85 3.38 6.77 11.94
CA GLY A 85 3.11 8.05 11.28
C GLY A 85 3.47 8.08 9.79
N ILE A 86 3.73 6.92 9.18
CA ILE A 86 3.87 6.83 7.73
C ILE A 86 2.47 6.98 7.14
N THR A 87 2.24 8.07 6.43
CA THR A 87 1.04 8.22 5.62
C THR A 87 1.25 7.44 4.32
N VAL A 88 0.91 6.16 4.34
CA VAL A 88 0.68 5.40 3.11
C VAL A 88 -0.74 5.71 2.64
N ASP A 89 -0.98 5.77 1.35
CA ASP A 89 -2.34 5.81 0.84
C ASP A 89 -2.99 4.44 1.09
N THR A 90 -3.67 4.33 2.25
CA THR A 90 -4.35 3.09 2.67
C THR A 90 -5.68 2.89 1.95
N THR A 91 -6.06 3.83 1.10
CA THR A 91 -7.35 3.79 0.41
C THR A 91 -7.29 3.02 -0.91
N LYS A 92 -6.09 2.67 -1.38
CA LYS A 92 -5.92 1.98 -2.66
C LYS A 92 -4.68 1.10 -2.74
N ILE A 93 -4.77 0.09 -3.59
CA ILE A 93 -3.64 -0.67 -4.16
C ILE A 93 -3.60 -0.29 -5.64
N GLU A 94 -2.50 0.29 -6.09
CA GLU A 94 -2.42 0.90 -7.43
C GLU A 94 -1.08 0.60 -8.12
N THR A 95 -1.17 0.35 -9.42
CA THR A 95 -0.02 0.34 -10.33
C THR A 95 -0.44 0.99 -11.64
N GLY A 96 0.16 2.15 -11.96
CA GLY A 96 -0.24 2.93 -13.12
C GLY A 96 -1.70 3.40 -13.03
N ASN A 97 -2.50 3.00 -14.01
CA ASN A 97 -3.93 3.32 -14.09
C ASN A 97 -4.85 2.16 -13.69
N THR A 98 -4.28 1.09 -13.09
CA THR A 98 -5.01 -0.08 -12.59
C THR A 98 -4.97 -0.09 -11.07
N LYS A 99 -6.14 -0.19 -10.41
CA LYS A 99 -6.25 -0.04 -8.96
C LYS A 99 -7.49 -0.71 -8.36
N ILE A 100 -7.39 -1.00 -7.07
CA ILE A 100 -8.52 -1.29 -6.18
C ILE A 100 -8.56 -0.17 -5.15
N GLU A 101 -9.69 0.49 -5.02
CA GLU A 101 -9.88 1.62 -4.10
C GLU A 101 -10.97 1.33 -3.08
N THR A 102 -10.75 1.79 -1.84
CA THR A 102 -11.82 1.96 -0.87
C THR A 102 -12.33 3.40 -0.98
N ILE A 103 -13.60 3.57 -1.25
CA ILE A 103 -14.26 4.88 -1.29
C ILE A 103 -15.25 4.91 -0.15
N ASP A 104 -15.15 5.93 0.69
CA ASP A 104 -16.10 6.16 1.78
C ASP A 104 -16.37 7.67 1.88
N THR A 105 -17.49 8.09 1.34
CA THR A 105 -17.96 9.47 1.33
C THR A 105 -19.20 9.65 2.21
N GLY A 106 -19.17 9.01 3.37
CA GLY A 106 -20.25 9.04 4.37
C GLY A 106 -21.19 7.84 4.25
N SER A 107 -22.20 7.87 3.40
CA SER A 107 -23.16 6.78 3.23
C SER A 107 -22.92 5.89 1.98
N ASP A 108 -21.86 6.16 1.24
CA ASP A 108 -21.51 5.47 -0.02
C ASP A 108 -20.16 4.73 0.11
N GLY A 109 -20.03 3.89 1.14
CA GLY A 109 -18.85 3.03 1.32
C GLY A 109 -18.82 1.89 0.29
N HIS A 110 -17.77 1.81 -0.54
CA HIS A 110 -17.65 0.73 -1.52
C HIS A 110 -16.19 0.43 -1.89
N LEU A 111 -15.95 -0.78 -2.40
CA LEU A 111 -14.71 -1.16 -3.06
C LEU A 111 -14.88 -1.01 -4.57
N LYS A 112 -13.96 -0.32 -5.22
CA LYS A 112 -14.00 -0.07 -6.66
C LYS A 112 -12.81 -0.69 -7.37
N PHE A 113 -13.07 -1.39 -8.46
CA PHE A 113 -12.08 -2.05 -9.30
C PHE A 113 -11.93 -1.30 -10.62
N THR A 114 -10.72 -0.82 -10.88
CA THR A 114 -10.38 -0.05 -12.09
C THR A 114 -9.25 -0.76 -12.83
N THR A 115 -9.40 -0.97 -14.13
CA THR A 115 -8.33 -1.45 -15.02
C THR A 115 -8.21 -0.52 -16.21
N GLU A 116 -6.97 -0.19 -16.58
CA GLU A 116 -6.69 0.74 -17.71
C GLU A 116 -7.49 2.05 -17.59
N GLY A 117 -7.52 2.63 -16.36
CA GLY A 117 -8.23 3.88 -16.09
C GLY A 117 -9.74 3.81 -16.12
N THR A 118 -10.33 2.65 -16.43
CA THR A 118 -11.78 2.46 -16.53
C THR A 118 -12.28 1.65 -15.35
N ALA A 119 -13.27 2.16 -14.62
CA ALA A 119 -13.97 1.41 -13.57
C ALA A 119 -14.73 0.23 -14.20
N ARG A 120 -14.54 -0.97 -13.65
CA ARG A 120 -15.13 -2.20 -14.18
C ARG A 120 -16.22 -2.77 -13.29
N SER A 121 -15.97 -2.81 -11.99
CA SER A 121 -16.89 -3.38 -11.02
C SER A 121 -16.68 -2.75 -9.65
N ARG A 122 -17.64 -2.99 -8.76
CA ARG A 122 -17.58 -2.59 -7.35
C ARG A 122 -18.21 -3.64 -6.44
N ILE A 123 -17.83 -3.60 -5.17
CA ILE A 123 -18.65 -4.13 -4.08
C ILE A 123 -19.31 -2.93 -3.43
N ASP A 124 -20.63 -2.80 -3.58
CA ASP A 124 -21.41 -1.65 -3.11
C ASP A 124 -21.63 -1.66 -1.58
N VAL A 125 -22.28 -0.62 -1.08
CA VAL A 125 -22.60 -0.44 0.36
C VAL A 125 -23.45 -1.59 0.93
N ASN A 126 -24.19 -2.33 0.10
CA ASN A 126 -25.00 -3.47 0.50
C ASN A 126 -24.25 -4.81 0.38
N GLY A 127 -23.01 -4.78 -0.09
CA GLY A 127 -22.19 -5.97 -0.30
C GLY A 127 -22.42 -6.66 -1.66
N HIS A 128 -23.16 -6.05 -2.59
CA HIS A 128 -23.34 -6.61 -3.92
C HIS A 128 -22.09 -6.39 -4.79
N PHE A 129 -21.62 -7.44 -5.46
CA PHE A 129 -20.59 -7.31 -6.49
C PHE A 129 -21.27 -7.00 -7.82
N THR A 130 -21.16 -5.77 -8.27
CA THR A 130 -21.86 -5.26 -9.46
C THR A 130 -20.88 -4.74 -10.51
N PRO A 131 -21.22 -4.83 -11.82
CA PRO A 131 -20.49 -4.10 -12.85
C PRO A 131 -20.75 -2.59 -12.74
N GLU A 132 -19.84 -1.78 -13.24
CA GLU A 132 -19.99 -0.32 -13.32
C GLU A 132 -20.86 0.14 -14.50
N ALA A 133 -21.16 -0.74 -15.44
CA ALA A 133 -22.01 -0.45 -16.57
C ALA A 133 -22.89 -1.66 -16.87
N ASP A 134 -24.19 -1.41 -17.04
CA ASP A 134 -25.18 -2.43 -17.34
C ASP A 134 -24.84 -3.17 -18.64
N ASN A 135 -24.90 -4.51 -18.59
CA ASN A 135 -24.75 -5.41 -19.73
C ASN A 135 -23.47 -5.13 -20.57
N THR A 136 -22.35 -4.83 -19.90
CA THR A 136 -21.09 -4.43 -20.55
C THR A 136 -19.94 -5.38 -20.23
N TYR A 137 -19.95 -6.00 -19.06
CA TYR A 137 -18.85 -6.85 -18.59
C TYR A 137 -19.36 -8.27 -18.29
N ASP A 138 -18.58 -9.26 -18.71
CA ASP A 138 -18.88 -10.68 -18.53
C ASP A 138 -18.33 -11.20 -17.19
N LEU A 139 -18.97 -12.22 -16.64
CA LEU A 139 -18.45 -13.07 -15.59
C LEU A 139 -17.77 -14.30 -16.20
N GLY A 140 -16.48 -14.20 -16.46
CA GLY A 140 -15.71 -15.20 -17.21
C GLY A 140 -15.69 -14.93 -18.72
N THR A 141 -15.11 -15.83 -19.48
CA THR A 141 -15.01 -15.76 -20.95
C THR A 141 -15.28 -17.14 -21.55
N SER A 142 -15.39 -17.22 -22.88
CA SER A 142 -15.54 -18.50 -23.59
C SER A 142 -14.40 -19.51 -23.32
N SER A 143 -13.21 -19.01 -22.99
CA SER A 143 -12.03 -19.83 -22.69
C SER A 143 -11.68 -19.89 -21.20
N LEU A 144 -12.14 -18.95 -20.38
CA LEU A 144 -11.89 -18.86 -18.94
C LEU A 144 -13.23 -18.85 -18.20
N ARG A 145 -13.72 -20.03 -17.88
CA ARG A 145 -15.00 -20.25 -17.24
C ARG A 145 -14.85 -20.50 -15.75
N TRP A 146 -15.83 -20.06 -14.97
CA TRP A 146 -15.98 -20.51 -13.59
C TRP A 146 -16.29 -22.01 -13.57
N ARG A 147 -15.73 -22.74 -12.62
CA ARG A 147 -16.02 -24.16 -12.48
C ARG A 147 -17.49 -24.39 -12.07
N ASP A 148 -17.91 -23.69 -11.05
CA ASP A 148 -19.26 -23.78 -10.48
C ASP A 148 -19.75 -22.38 -10.07
N ILE A 149 -21.06 -22.16 -10.10
CA ILE A 149 -21.74 -21.00 -9.53
C ILE A 149 -22.74 -21.50 -8.51
N TYR A 150 -22.60 -21.11 -7.25
CA TYR A 150 -23.52 -21.42 -6.16
C TYR A 150 -24.42 -20.21 -5.94
N THR A 151 -25.68 -20.33 -6.32
CA THR A 151 -26.68 -19.27 -6.18
C THR A 151 -28.01 -19.90 -5.79
N GLY A 152 -28.87 -19.16 -5.09
CA GLY A 152 -30.27 -19.57 -4.89
C GLY A 152 -31.02 -19.45 -6.19
N ASP A 153 -31.57 -18.30 -6.49
CA ASP A 153 -32.27 -18.05 -7.74
C ASP A 153 -31.28 -17.56 -8.83
N LEU A 154 -31.54 -17.90 -10.09
CA LEU A 154 -30.87 -17.33 -11.24
C LEU A 154 -31.82 -16.39 -12.00
N ASN A 155 -31.54 -15.09 -11.92
CA ASN A 155 -32.32 -14.06 -12.59
C ASN A 155 -31.71 -13.71 -13.94
N LEU A 156 -32.51 -13.79 -15.01
CA LEU A 156 -32.14 -13.52 -16.39
C LEU A 156 -33.02 -12.41 -16.93
N SER A 157 -32.42 -11.29 -17.32
CA SER A 157 -33.12 -10.18 -17.93
C SER A 157 -32.28 -9.57 -19.05
N ASN A 158 -32.90 -9.25 -20.15
CA ASN A 158 -32.35 -8.42 -21.21
C ASN A 158 -33.19 -7.16 -21.43
N GLU A 159 -33.76 -6.62 -20.36
CA GLU A 159 -34.53 -5.37 -20.39
C GLU A 159 -33.71 -4.24 -21.01
N GLY A 160 -34.32 -3.44 -21.87
CA GLY A 160 -33.65 -2.41 -22.66
C GLY A 160 -32.95 -2.91 -23.92
N ARG A 161 -32.98 -4.25 -24.18
CA ARG A 161 -32.42 -4.89 -25.38
C ARG A 161 -33.39 -5.90 -25.95
N THR A 162 -33.01 -6.55 -27.05
CA THR A 162 -33.80 -7.60 -27.71
C THR A 162 -32.99 -8.89 -27.78
N ASN A 163 -33.68 -10.05 -27.76
CA ASN A 163 -33.05 -11.33 -28.06
C ASN A 163 -33.07 -11.63 -29.57
N ASP A 164 -32.24 -12.56 -30.00
CA ASP A 164 -31.99 -12.87 -31.40
C ASP A 164 -33.06 -13.84 -31.99
N VAL A 165 -34.02 -14.33 -31.18
CA VAL A 165 -35.01 -15.32 -31.62
C VAL A 165 -36.29 -14.65 -32.12
N ASP A 166 -36.87 -13.76 -31.31
CA ASP A 166 -38.14 -13.11 -31.61
C ASP A 166 -38.11 -11.59 -31.52
N GLY A 167 -36.92 -11.02 -31.27
CA GLY A 167 -36.71 -9.57 -31.17
C GLY A 167 -37.35 -8.91 -29.95
N THR A 168 -37.76 -9.68 -28.94
CA THR A 168 -38.37 -9.16 -27.72
C THR A 168 -37.38 -9.16 -26.54
N TRP A 169 -37.80 -8.58 -25.42
CA TRP A 169 -37.06 -8.67 -24.17
C TRP A 169 -37.82 -9.54 -23.17
N GLY A 170 -37.04 -10.20 -22.31
CA GLY A 170 -37.57 -11.08 -21.28
C GLY A 170 -37.00 -10.73 -19.90
N ASN A 171 -37.74 -11.18 -18.87
CA ASN A 171 -37.27 -11.14 -17.48
C ASN A 171 -37.79 -12.42 -16.82
N TYR A 172 -36.88 -13.33 -16.47
CA TYR A 172 -37.15 -14.64 -15.96
C TYR A 172 -36.31 -14.96 -14.74
N THR A 173 -36.85 -15.79 -13.85
CA THR A 173 -36.12 -16.39 -12.74
C THR A 173 -36.21 -17.91 -12.85
N ILE A 174 -35.05 -18.57 -12.72
CA ILE A 174 -34.97 -20.02 -12.54
C ILE A 174 -34.91 -20.29 -11.05
N GLN A 175 -35.80 -21.18 -10.55
CA GLN A 175 -35.87 -21.56 -9.13
C GLN A 175 -35.94 -23.07 -9.00
N GLU A 176 -35.30 -23.58 -7.95
CA GLU A 176 -35.40 -24.98 -7.54
C GLU A 176 -36.65 -25.19 -6.69
N GLY A 177 -37.31 -26.33 -6.87
CA GLY A 177 -38.30 -26.91 -5.96
C GLY A 177 -37.80 -28.24 -5.41
N GLU A 178 -38.57 -28.86 -4.54
CA GLU A 178 -38.24 -30.16 -3.94
C GLU A 178 -37.96 -31.25 -4.98
N SER A 179 -38.72 -31.26 -6.08
CA SER A 179 -38.62 -32.29 -7.10
C SER A 179 -38.46 -31.75 -8.52
N ASP A 180 -38.58 -30.48 -8.73
CA ASP A 180 -38.65 -29.85 -10.04
C ASP A 180 -37.89 -28.56 -10.13
N LEU A 181 -37.51 -28.20 -11.36
CA LEU A 181 -36.91 -26.90 -11.69
C LEU A 181 -37.99 -26.04 -12.38
N PHE A 182 -38.14 -24.79 -11.94
CA PHE A 182 -39.16 -23.88 -12.41
C PHE A 182 -38.56 -22.68 -13.13
N LEU A 183 -39.35 -22.17 -14.10
CA LEU A 183 -39.04 -20.90 -14.77
C LEU A 183 -40.23 -19.95 -14.55
N ILE A 184 -39.96 -18.82 -13.97
CA ILE A 184 -40.93 -17.76 -13.69
C ILE A 184 -40.74 -16.63 -14.69
N ASN A 185 -41.77 -16.28 -15.44
CA ASN A 185 -41.78 -15.07 -16.25
C ASN A 185 -42.18 -13.89 -15.36
N ASN A 186 -41.24 -13.06 -14.96
CA ASN A 186 -41.48 -11.95 -14.04
C ASN A 186 -42.33 -10.83 -14.64
N ARG A 187 -42.44 -10.73 -15.97
CA ARG A 187 -43.31 -9.76 -16.64
C ARG A 187 -44.78 -10.10 -16.59
N THR A 188 -45.10 -11.40 -16.67
CA THR A 188 -46.49 -11.87 -16.78
C THR A 188 -46.96 -12.62 -15.55
N GLY A 189 -46.05 -12.97 -14.64
CA GLY A 189 -46.31 -13.81 -13.47
C GLY A 189 -46.57 -15.29 -13.82
N LYS A 190 -46.47 -15.69 -15.09
CA LYS A 190 -46.65 -17.07 -15.51
C LYS A 190 -45.48 -17.93 -15.02
N LYS A 191 -45.81 -19.13 -14.57
CA LYS A 191 -44.86 -20.11 -14.07
C LYS A 191 -44.88 -21.34 -14.97
N TYR A 192 -43.69 -21.83 -15.27
CA TYR A 192 -43.46 -23.00 -16.10
C TYR A 192 -42.62 -24.00 -15.33
N LYS A 193 -42.77 -25.30 -15.64
CA LYS A 193 -41.98 -26.40 -15.14
C LYS A 193 -41.07 -26.89 -16.27
N PHE A 194 -39.81 -27.14 -15.99
CA PHE A 194 -38.96 -27.84 -16.93
C PHE A 194 -39.40 -29.30 -17.05
N LEU A 195 -39.54 -29.79 -18.26
CA LEU A 195 -39.81 -31.21 -18.51
C LEU A 195 -38.47 -31.95 -18.45
N LEU A 196 -38.22 -32.61 -17.34
CA LEU A 196 -36.99 -33.36 -17.10
C LEU A 196 -37.26 -34.85 -17.30
N GLN A 197 -36.32 -35.56 -17.91
CA GLN A 197 -36.32 -37.01 -18.05
C GLN A 197 -35.15 -37.59 -17.26
N GLU A 198 -35.44 -38.55 -16.39
CA GLU A 198 -34.39 -39.29 -15.69
C GLU A 198 -33.54 -40.08 -16.68
N VAL A 199 -32.22 -39.98 -16.54
CA VAL A 199 -31.23 -40.75 -17.32
C VAL A 199 -30.67 -41.81 -16.38
N LYS A 200 -30.81 -43.07 -16.75
CA LYS A 200 -30.25 -44.22 -15.99
C LYS A 200 -28.82 -44.51 -16.42
#